data_1041e236485e0af4af485acb94070399
#
_entry.id   1041e236485e0af4af485acb94070399
#
_cell.length_a   1.000
_cell.length_b   1.000
_cell.length_c   1.000
_cell.angle_alpha   90.00
_cell.angle_beta   90.00
_cell.angle_gamma   90.00
#
_symmetry.space_group_name_H-M   'P 1'
#
loop_
_entity.id
_entity.type
_entity.pdbx_description
1 polymer ?
#
loop_
_entity_poly.entity_id
_entity_poly.type
_entity_poly.pdbx_seq_one_letter_code
_entity_poly.pdbx_strand_id
1 'polypeptide(L)'
;MGVWFLVSDAPAYIFALLLPLGLLTFVLSLIIGHFLAEPLNILEKKVRAFAAGGDVSFASDGRLYEADELAATISALVKKSASQQQDLVLREKRQTQFVSDVAHELRTPLTAIRGNADLLRDPDLPPALHDKFCGIIVEESERLSRLVNDLLALQHIEDGTRALELGRVNLHDLAQGVLDTLKPILDERKANVWIEGEAPDVLGDRDQLRQVISNLVDNASRFVEPGGHIVIELFGMRGNSIITVKDDGPGFGDIDPKLLFERFYRTDASRARGTGGTGLGLAIVKSIVEAHDGTVEAVNLPEGGACFIVAIPSVPSA
;
A
#
# COMPACT_ATOMS: atom_id res chain seq x y z
N MET A 1 57.94 9.90 60.88
CA MET A 1 58.65 11.17 61.29
C MET A 1 59.27 11.92 60.10
N GLY A 2 59.24 11.47 58.88
CA GLY A 2 59.96 12.10 57.75
C GLY A 2 59.22 13.19 56.97
N VAL A 3 57.92 13.28 57.03
CA VAL A 3 57.13 14.21 56.18
C VAL A 3 56.99 15.60 56.82
N TRP A 4 57.11 15.66 58.18
CA TRP A 4 57.03 16.92 58.90
C TRP A 4 58.26 17.81 58.77
N PHE A 5 59.45 17.22 58.53
CA PHE A 5 60.71 17.96 58.43
C PHE A 5 60.86 18.67 57.06
N LEU A 6 60.22 18.20 56.03
CA LEU A 6 60.29 18.79 54.65
C LEU A 6 59.36 20.02 54.50
N VAL A 7 58.41 20.21 55.43
CA VAL A 7 57.43 21.31 55.34
C VAL A 7 57.88 22.54 56.16
N SER A 8 58.79 22.36 57.20
CA SER A 8 59.19 23.45 58.09
C SER A 8 60.23 24.40 57.46
N ASP A 9 61.01 23.96 56.43
CA ASP A 9 62.07 24.79 55.83
C ASP A 9 61.72 25.28 54.41
N ALA A 10 60.48 25.06 53.92
CA ALA A 10 60.04 25.58 52.65
C ALA A 10 59.89 27.12 52.71
N PRO A 11 60.58 27.87 51.83
CA PRO A 11 60.50 29.35 51.90
C PRO A 11 59.05 29.79 51.65
N ALA A 12 58.60 30.80 52.41
CA ALA A 12 57.24 31.32 52.45
C ALA A 12 56.67 31.66 51.06
N TYR A 13 57.53 31.95 50.05
CA TYR A 13 57.15 32.21 48.69
C TYR A 13 56.63 30.96 47.95
N ILE A 14 57.05 29.71 48.33
CA ILE A 14 56.56 28.47 47.78
C ILE A 14 55.09 28.28 48.16
N PHE A 15 54.73 28.53 49.42
CA PHE A 15 53.31 28.48 49.82
C PHE A 15 52.49 29.58 49.20
N ALA A 16 53.05 30.78 49.00
CA ALA A 16 52.39 31.88 48.33
C ALA A 16 52.13 31.61 46.87
N LEU A 17 52.91 30.71 46.22
CA LEU A 17 52.72 30.29 44.85
C LEU A 17 51.78 29.08 44.70
N LEU A 18 51.89 28.09 45.61
CA LEU A 18 51.10 26.86 45.56
C LEU A 18 49.63 27.07 45.94
N LEU A 19 49.33 27.99 46.86
CA LEU A 19 47.97 28.24 47.32
C LEU A 19 47.07 28.85 46.22
N PRO A 20 47.47 29.89 45.46
CA PRO A 20 46.67 30.39 44.35
C PRO A 20 46.59 29.39 43.16
N LEU A 21 47.66 28.59 42.92
CA LEU A 21 47.63 27.54 41.88
C LEU A 21 46.65 26.42 42.26
N GLY A 22 46.62 25.99 43.53
CA GLY A 22 45.62 25.04 44.04
C GLY A 22 44.19 25.59 43.96
N LEU A 23 44.01 26.86 44.31
CA LEU A 23 42.69 27.51 44.16
C LEU A 23 42.26 27.60 42.70
N LEU A 24 43.19 27.97 41.80
CA LEU A 24 42.90 28.04 40.36
C LEU A 24 42.51 26.71 39.77
N THR A 25 43.23 25.62 40.11
CA THR A 25 42.93 24.27 39.66
C THR A 25 41.58 23.77 40.21
N PHE A 26 41.28 24.11 41.48
CA PHE A 26 39.99 23.79 42.09
C PHE A 26 38.82 24.52 41.41
N VAL A 27 38.95 25.84 41.18
CA VAL A 27 37.94 26.63 40.46
C VAL A 27 37.76 26.13 39.02
N LEU A 28 38.87 25.85 38.34
CA LEU A 28 38.83 25.28 36.97
C LEU A 28 38.11 23.93 36.93
N SER A 29 38.38 23.04 37.91
CA SER A 29 37.71 21.77 38.07
C SER A 29 36.18 21.90 38.28
N LEU A 30 35.76 22.89 39.12
CA LEU A 30 34.34 23.19 39.32
C LEU A 30 33.68 23.71 38.02
N ILE A 31 34.35 24.58 37.29
CA ILE A 31 33.87 25.11 36.00
C ILE A 31 33.71 23.97 34.99
N ILE A 32 34.74 23.14 34.83
CA ILE A 32 34.69 21.99 33.91
C ILE A 32 33.59 21.04 34.34
N GLY A 33 33.44 20.71 35.61
CA GLY A 33 32.37 19.87 36.13
C GLY A 33 30.98 20.41 35.82
N HIS A 34 30.78 21.70 36.00
CA HIS A 34 29.50 22.35 35.74
C HIS A 34 29.17 22.46 34.24
N PHE A 35 30.14 22.87 33.43
CA PHE A 35 29.92 23.09 31.99
C PHE A 35 29.91 21.81 31.13
N LEU A 36 30.73 20.79 31.49
CA LEU A 36 30.80 19.53 30.75
C LEU A 36 29.85 18.44 31.27
N ALA A 37 29.77 18.25 32.60
CA ALA A 37 29.05 17.12 33.17
C ALA A 37 27.53 17.35 33.23
N GLU A 38 27.08 18.59 33.43
CA GLU A 38 25.67 18.88 33.61
C GLU A 38 24.84 18.59 32.33
N PRO A 39 25.24 19.03 31.11
CA PRO A 39 24.52 18.72 29.86
C PRO A 39 24.44 17.22 29.56
N LEU A 40 25.52 16.48 29.83
CA LEU A 40 25.55 15.03 29.64
C LEU A 40 24.63 14.29 30.62
N ASN A 41 24.55 14.72 31.86
CA ASN A 41 23.63 14.15 32.86
C ASN A 41 22.16 14.44 32.51
N ILE A 42 21.86 15.60 31.95
CA ILE A 42 20.52 15.95 31.49
C ILE A 42 20.13 15.05 30.28
N LEU A 43 21.04 14.86 29.32
CA LEU A 43 20.83 14.00 28.19
C LEU A 43 20.62 12.55 28.62
N GLU A 44 21.43 12.03 29.53
CA GLU A 44 21.27 10.67 30.09
C GLU A 44 19.90 10.48 30.74
N LYS A 45 19.45 11.43 31.56
CA LYS A 45 18.11 11.39 32.19
C LYS A 45 16.99 11.38 31.13
N LYS A 46 17.11 12.23 30.11
CA LYS A 46 16.14 12.27 29.00
C LYS A 46 16.10 10.94 28.23
N VAL A 47 17.25 10.35 27.91
CA VAL A 47 17.34 9.04 27.25
C VAL A 47 16.76 7.94 28.13
N ARG A 48 17.03 7.91 29.42
CA ARG A 48 16.44 6.93 30.36
C ARG A 48 14.93 7.09 30.49
N ALA A 49 14.41 8.32 30.55
CA ALA A 49 12.98 8.59 30.61
C ALA A 49 12.27 8.13 29.31
N PHE A 50 12.90 8.36 28.16
CA PHE A 50 12.40 7.86 26.87
C PHE A 50 12.40 6.32 26.83
N ALA A 51 13.48 5.67 27.25
CA ALA A 51 13.56 4.20 27.32
C ALA A 51 12.50 3.58 28.25
N ALA A 52 12.01 4.35 29.23
CA ALA A 52 10.92 3.97 30.12
C ALA A 52 9.52 4.27 29.54
N GLY A 53 9.42 4.72 28.28
CA GLY A 53 8.15 5.00 27.60
C GLY A 53 7.60 6.42 27.83
N GLY A 54 8.40 7.34 28.38
CA GLY A 54 8.02 8.74 28.55
C GLY A 54 8.13 9.55 27.26
N ASP A 55 7.20 10.48 27.06
CA ASP A 55 7.30 11.46 25.98
C ASP A 55 8.31 12.55 26.35
N VAL A 56 9.49 12.51 25.74
CA VAL A 56 10.62 13.39 26.10
C VAL A 56 11.06 14.20 24.89
N SER A 57 11.05 15.53 25.02
CA SER A 57 11.63 16.43 24.03
C SER A 57 13.16 16.55 24.22
N PHE A 58 13.91 16.24 23.15
CA PHE A 58 15.36 16.39 23.09
C PHE A 58 15.76 17.78 22.54
N ALA A 59 15.12 18.85 23.03
CA ALA A 59 15.49 20.21 22.63
C ALA A 59 16.91 20.54 23.05
N SER A 60 17.66 21.24 22.17
CA SER A 60 19.02 21.74 22.39
C SER A 60 19.03 22.83 23.47
N ASP A 61 19.97 22.75 24.42
CA ASP A 61 20.19 23.77 25.44
C ASP A 61 21.24 24.83 25.05
N GLY A 62 21.86 24.68 23.85
CA GLY A 62 22.80 25.65 23.28
C GLY A 62 24.11 25.86 24.02
N ARG A 63 24.46 24.96 24.95
CA ARG A 63 25.65 25.11 25.80
C ARG A 63 26.91 24.40 25.31
N LEU A 64 26.74 23.31 24.56
CA LEU A 64 27.83 22.50 24.01
C LEU A 64 27.42 21.98 22.62
N TYR A 65 28.19 22.33 21.61
CA TYR A 65 27.91 21.94 20.21
C TYR A 65 27.79 20.42 20.04
N GLU A 66 28.71 19.66 20.66
CA GLU A 66 28.71 18.19 20.60
C GLU A 66 27.49 17.55 21.28
N ALA A 67 27.03 18.15 22.41
CA ALA A 67 25.84 17.68 23.11
C ALA A 67 24.56 17.98 22.29
N ASP A 68 24.51 19.11 21.60
CA ASP A 68 23.43 19.51 20.74
C ASP A 68 23.35 18.65 19.48
N GLU A 69 24.50 18.32 18.86
CA GLU A 69 24.56 17.40 17.72
C GLU A 69 24.09 15.97 18.10
N LEU A 70 24.53 15.50 19.28
CA LEU A 70 24.07 14.20 19.81
C LEU A 70 22.56 14.20 20.10
N ALA A 71 22.04 15.28 20.72
CA ALA A 71 20.61 15.44 20.99
C ALA A 71 19.79 15.47 19.68
N ALA A 72 20.26 16.15 18.65
CA ALA A 72 19.64 16.17 17.33
C ALA A 72 19.62 14.77 16.67
N THR A 73 20.73 14.04 16.74
CA THR A 73 20.84 12.68 16.21
C THR A 73 19.90 11.71 16.93
N ILE A 74 19.87 11.76 18.26
CA ILE A 74 18.93 10.95 19.06
C ILE A 74 17.49 11.30 18.71
N SER A 75 17.16 12.59 18.59
CA SER A 75 15.80 13.04 18.20
C SER A 75 15.39 12.51 16.83
N ALA A 76 16.31 12.50 15.86
CA ALA A 76 16.06 11.94 14.52
C ALA A 76 15.84 10.42 14.58
N LEU A 77 16.65 9.70 15.36
CA LEU A 77 16.50 8.24 15.54
C LEU A 77 15.17 7.89 16.22
N VAL A 78 14.79 8.65 17.26
CA VAL A 78 13.51 8.48 17.97
C VAL A 78 12.33 8.69 17.03
N LYS A 79 12.33 9.78 16.26
CA LYS A 79 11.27 10.05 15.26
C LYS A 79 11.21 8.94 14.20
N LYS A 80 12.36 8.49 13.70
CA LYS A 80 12.43 7.39 12.73
C LYS A 80 11.88 6.09 13.34
N SER A 81 12.27 5.74 14.56
CA SER A 81 11.77 4.56 15.26
C SER A 81 10.26 4.63 15.49
N ALA A 82 9.74 5.78 15.95
CA ALA A 82 8.31 5.99 16.14
C ALA A 82 7.51 5.86 14.82
N SER A 83 8.00 6.44 13.73
CA SER A 83 7.36 6.28 12.42
C SER A 83 7.38 4.84 11.93
N GLN A 84 8.49 4.12 12.09
CA GLN A 84 8.59 2.71 11.74
C GLN A 84 7.62 1.84 12.56
N GLN A 85 7.47 2.15 13.85
CA GLN A 85 6.54 1.43 14.72
C GLN A 85 5.08 1.69 14.33
N GLN A 86 4.73 2.94 13.97
CA GLN A 86 3.41 3.26 13.42
C GLN A 86 3.14 2.50 12.11
N ASP A 87 4.11 2.46 11.20
CA ASP A 87 3.98 1.73 9.95
C ASP A 87 3.77 0.22 10.17
N LEU A 88 4.49 -0.37 11.14
CA LEU A 88 4.30 -1.77 11.51
C LEU A 88 2.89 -2.04 12.05
N VAL A 89 2.41 -1.21 12.97
CA VAL A 89 1.05 -1.33 13.54
C VAL A 89 -0.02 -1.16 12.45
N LEU A 90 0.18 -0.24 11.51
CA LEU A 90 -0.73 -0.06 10.37
C LEU A 90 -0.72 -1.27 9.43
N ARG A 91 0.45 -1.85 9.16
CA ARG A 91 0.58 -3.08 8.35
C ARG A 91 -0.10 -4.25 9.03
N GLU A 92 0.12 -4.45 10.33
CA GLU A 92 -0.52 -5.53 11.11
C GLU A 92 -2.04 -5.39 11.11
N LYS A 93 -2.57 -4.19 11.31
CA LYS A 93 -4.02 -3.93 11.23
C LYS A 93 -4.57 -4.25 9.85
N ARG A 94 -3.90 -3.82 8.77
CA ARG A 94 -4.30 -4.11 7.39
C ARG A 94 -4.29 -5.61 7.12
N GLN A 95 -3.28 -6.34 7.60
CA GLN A 95 -3.17 -7.78 7.45
C GLN A 95 -4.30 -8.51 8.20
N THR A 96 -4.59 -8.10 9.44
CA THR A 96 -5.68 -8.68 10.24
C THR A 96 -7.04 -8.43 9.57
N GLN A 97 -7.27 -7.21 9.08
CA GLN A 97 -8.49 -6.86 8.35
C GLN A 97 -8.61 -7.70 7.08
N PHE A 98 -7.53 -7.84 6.30
CA PHE A 98 -7.49 -8.66 5.09
C PHE A 98 -7.90 -10.12 5.37
N VAL A 99 -7.34 -10.75 6.41
CA VAL A 99 -7.71 -12.13 6.78
C VAL A 99 -9.18 -12.24 7.15
N SER A 100 -9.72 -11.24 7.87
CA SER A 100 -11.13 -11.19 8.23
C SER A 100 -12.03 -11.08 6.99
N ASP A 101 -11.66 -10.19 6.05
CA ASP A 101 -12.42 -9.96 4.82
C ASP A 101 -12.39 -11.19 3.91
N VAL A 102 -11.24 -11.84 3.75
CA VAL A 102 -11.10 -13.12 3.04
C VAL A 102 -12.01 -14.18 3.63
N ALA A 103 -11.99 -14.33 4.97
CA ALA A 103 -12.82 -15.34 5.64
C ALA A 103 -14.33 -15.05 5.42
N HIS A 104 -14.72 -13.78 5.39
CA HIS A 104 -16.10 -13.38 5.13
C HIS A 104 -16.52 -13.68 3.69
N GLU A 105 -15.69 -13.29 2.72
CA GLU A 105 -15.97 -13.50 1.29
C GLU A 105 -15.92 -14.99 0.86
N LEU A 106 -15.17 -15.84 1.56
CA LEU A 106 -15.18 -17.28 1.36
C LEU A 106 -16.41 -17.94 2.00
N ARG A 107 -16.87 -17.46 3.16
CA ARG A 107 -17.98 -18.06 3.90
C ARG A 107 -19.31 -17.97 3.14
N THR A 108 -19.56 -16.87 2.47
CA THR A 108 -20.81 -16.62 1.75
C THR A 108 -21.08 -17.64 0.65
N PRO A 109 -20.19 -17.85 -0.36
CA PRO A 109 -20.39 -18.85 -1.39
C PRO A 109 -20.41 -20.28 -0.84
N LEU A 110 -19.56 -20.57 0.15
CA LEU A 110 -19.56 -21.89 0.81
C LEU A 110 -20.91 -22.20 1.48
N THR A 111 -21.53 -21.21 2.12
CA THR A 111 -22.85 -21.38 2.73
C THR A 111 -23.93 -21.61 1.66
N ALA A 112 -23.85 -20.88 0.53
CA ALA A 112 -24.79 -21.08 -0.58
C ALA A 112 -24.63 -22.47 -1.21
N ILE A 113 -23.37 -22.88 -1.50
CA ILE A 113 -23.07 -24.23 -2.03
C ILE A 113 -23.63 -25.31 -1.10
N ARG A 114 -23.33 -25.22 0.20
CA ARG A 114 -23.78 -26.20 1.19
C ARG A 114 -25.31 -26.23 1.28
N GLY A 115 -25.96 -25.07 1.37
CA GLY A 115 -27.41 -24.99 1.48
C GLY A 115 -28.12 -25.59 0.27
N ASN A 116 -27.64 -25.30 -0.94
CA ASN A 116 -28.22 -25.86 -2.18
C ASN A 116 -27.92 -27.36 -2.30
N ALA A 117 -26.73 -27.81 -1.90
CA ALA A 117 -26.40 -29.24 -1.87
C ALA A 117 -27.28 -30.05 -0.85
N ASP A 118 -27.59 -29.43 0.30
CA ASP A 118 -28.50 -30.07 1.27
C ASP A 118 -29.93 -30.18 0.70
N LEU A 119 -30.40 -29.18 -0.04
CA LEU A 119 -31.71 -29.21 -0.73
C LEU A 119 -31.77 -30.27 -1.83
N LEU A 120 -30.67 -30.54 -2.55
CA LEU A 120 -30.56 -31.56 -3.57
C LEU A 120 -30.67 -33.01 -3.02
N ARG A 121 -30.59 -33.20 -1.70
CA ARG A 121 -30.77 -34.51 -1.03
C ARG A 121 -32.24 -34.91 -0.87
N ASP A 122 -33.18 -34.01 -1.14
CA ASP A 122 -34.60 -34.29 -1.08
C ASP A 122 -34.98 -35.16 -2.30
N PRO A 123 -35.44 -36.40 -2.10
CA PRO A 123 -35.82 -37.31 -3.17
C PRO A 123 -37.05 -36.84 -3.95
N ASP A 124 -37.90 -36.01 -3.35
CA ASP A 124 -39.12 -35.48 -3.95
C ASP A 124 -38.93 -34.11 -4.65
N LEU A 125 -37.68 -33.67 -4.83
CA LEU A 125 -37.36 -32.38 -5.43
C LEU A 125 -37.78 -32.34 -6.90
N PRO A 126 -38.58 -31.34 -7.33
CA PRO A 126 -38.93 -31.17 -8.76
C PRO A 126 -37.67 -30.98 -9.63
N PRO A 127 -37.63 -31.60 -10.86
CA PRO A 127 -36.45 -31.49 -11.77
C PRO A 127 -36.00 -30.06 -12.04
N ALA A 128 -36.93 -29.11 -12.24
CA ALA A 128 -36.61 -27.72 -12.48
C ALA A 128 -35.88 -27.05 -11.29
N LEU A 129 -36.17 -27.46 -10.04
CA LEU A 129 -35.46 -26.98 -8.86
C LEU A 129 -34.10 -27.66 -8.71
N HIS A 130 -34.02 -28.94 -9.10
CA HIS A 130 -32.74 -29.65 -9.13
C HIS A 130 -31.73 -28.96 -10.03
N ASP A 131 -32.11 -28.67 -11.28
CA ASP A 131 -31.25 -27.97 -12.25
C ASP A 131 -30.86 -26.57 -11.74
N LYS A 132 -31.81 -25.83 -11.14
CA LYS A 132 -31.55 -24.52 -10.55
C LYS A 132 -30.51 -24.59 -9.41
N PHE A 133 -30.63 -25.55 -8.47
CA PHE A 133 -29.71 -25.65 -7.34
C PHE A 133 -28.33 -26.15 -7.79
N CYS A 134 -28.26 -27.05 -8.77
CA CYS A 134 -27.01 -27.42 -9.42
C CYS A 134 -26.34 -26.21 -10.09
N GLY A 135 -27.09 -25.39 -10.80
CA GLY A 135 -26.59 -24.15 -11.44
C GLY A 135 -26.00 -23.20 -10.41
N ILE A 136 -26.68 -22.96 -9.28
CA ILE A 136 -26.16 -22.10 -8.19
C ILE A 136 -24.85 -22.65 -7.61
N ILE A 137 -24.77 -23.98 -7.40
CA ILE A 137 -23.54 -24.59 -6.89
C ILE A 137 -22.37 -24.39 -7.85
N VAL A 138 -22.59 -24.56 -9.15
CA VAL A 138 -21.56 -24.35 -10.17
C VAL A 138 -21.12 -22.89 -10.18
N GLU A 139 -22.05 -21.95 -10.22
CA GLU A 139 -21.78 -20.50 -10.25
C GLU A 139 -20.96 -20.04 -9.01
N GLU A 140 -21.36 -20.48 -7.81
CA GLU A 140 -20.66 -20.13 -6.58
C GLU A 140 -19.27 -20.81 -6.46
N SER A 141 -19.11 -22.01 -7.04
CA SER A 141 -17.82 -22.69 -7.11
C SER A 141 -16.86 -21.98 -8.05
N GLU A 142 -17.33 -21.49 -9.20
CA GLU A 142 -16.55 -20.67 -10.14
C GLU A 142 -16.18 -19.32 -9.51
N ARG A 143 -17.12 -18.69 -8.79
CA ARG A 143 -16.86 -17.46 -8.05
C ARG A 143 -15.75 -17.65 -7.02
N LEU A 144 -15.80 -18.75 -6.27
CA LEU A 144 -14.80 -19.10 -5.26
C LEU A 144 -13.43 -19.34 -5.89
N SER A 145 -13.38 -20.02 -7.03
CA SER A 145 -12.15 -20.25 -7.80
C SER A 145 -11.54 -18.93 -8.29
N ARG A 146 -12.35 -18.00 -8.80
CA ARG A 146 -11.88 -16.66 -9.16
C ARG A 146 -11.32 -15.90 -7.96
N LEU A 147 -12.02 -15.93 -6.82
CA LEU A 147 -11.56 -15.27 -5.58
C LEU A 147 -10.20 -15.79 -5.12
N VAL A 148 -9.99 -17.11 -5.13
CA VAL A 148 -8.71 -17.74 -4.75
C VAL A 148 -7.60 -17.32 -5.70
N ASN A 149 -7.85 -17.31 -7.02
CA ASN A 149 -6.86 -16.88 -8.01
C ASN A 149 -6.50 -15.40 -7.85
N ASP A 150 -7.48 -14.54 -7.60
CA ASP A 150 -7.29 -13.11 -7.33
C ASP A 150 -6.42 -12.89 -6.08
N LEU A 151 -6.67 -13.65 -5.00
CA LEU A 151 -5.89 -13.59 -3.77
C LEU A 151 -4.43 -14.02 -3.99
N LEU A 152 -4.21 -15.11 -4.73
CA LEU A 152 -2.87 -15.58 -5.06
C LEU A 152 -2.12 -14.58 -5.95
N ALA A 153 -2.78 -14.00 -6.95
CA ALA A 153 -2.20 -12.98 -7.80
C ALA A 153 -1.78 -11.76 -6.98
N LEU A 154 -2.67 -11.25 -6.11
CA LEU A 154 -2.37 -10.12 -5.24
C LEU A 154 -1.19 -10.39 -4.32
N GLN A 155 -1.15 -11.57 -3.70
CA GLN A 155 -0.07 -11.96 -2.79
C GLN A 155 1.29 -12.05 -3.52
N HIS A 156 1.33 -12.66 -4.71
CA HIS A 156 2.57 -12.75 -5.49
C HIS A 156 3.13 -11.40 -5.90
N ILE A 157 2.25 -10.43 -6.21
CA ILE A 157 2.66 -9.06 -6.57
C ILE A 157 3.22 -8.33 -5.34
N GLU A 158 2.55 -8.42 -4.19
CA GLU A 158 2.92 -7.71 -2.97
C GLU A 158 4.20 -8.23 -2.32
N ASP A 159 4.38 -9.54 -2.31
CA ASP A 159 5.58 -10.18 -1.75
C ASP A 159 6.81 -10.01 -2.65
N GLY A 160 6.64 -9.52 -3.88
CA GLY A 160 7.72 -9.42 -4.88
C GLY A 160 8.38 -10.78 -5.16
N THR A 161 7.72 -11.89 -4.83
CA THR A 161 8.27 -13.25 -4.93
C THR A 161 8.38 -13.70 -6.38
N ARG A 162 7.59 -13.14 -7.27
CA ARG A 162 7.70 -13.34 -8.71
C ARG A 162 8.44 -12.15 -9.31
N ALA A 163 9.67 -12.39 -9.79
CA ALA A 163 10.38 -11.39 -10.59
C ALA A 163 9.53 -11.04 -11.82
N LEU A 164 9.35 -9.74 -12.10
CA LEU A 164 8.65 -9.28 -13.30
C LEU A 164 9.41 -9.78 -14.54
N GLU A 165 8.73 -10.46 -15.43
CA GLU A 165 9.27 -10.83 -16.74
C GLU A 165 9.13 -9.63 -17.69
N LEU A 166 10.00 -8.64 -17.49
CA LEU A 166 9.95 -7.38 -18.22
C LEU A 166 10.33 -7.60 -19.70
N GLY A 167 9.39 -7.29 -20.58
CA GLY A 167 9.58 -7.28 -22.02
C GLY A 167 8.97 -6.02 -22.65
N ARG A 168 9.29 -5.77 -23.92
CA ARG A 168 8.64 -4.70 -24.68
C ARG A 168 7.22 -5.15 -25.03
N VAL A 169 6.23 -4.36 -24.62
CA VAL A 169 4.80 -4.67 -24.78
C VAL A 169 4.13 -3.58 -25.61
N ASN A 170 3.52 -3.97 -26.73
CA ASN A 170 2.61 -3.14 -27.48
C ASN A 170 1.23 -3.21 -26.82
N LEU A 171 0.72 -2.07 -26.37
CA LEU A 171 -0.54 -2.00 -25.63
C LEU A 171 -1.78 -2.20 -26.50
N HIS A 172 -1.72 -1.83 -27.78
CA HIS A 172 -2.83 -2.05 -28.70
C HIS A 172 -3.03 -3.55 -28.98
N ASP A 173 -1.94 -4.27 -29.32
CA ASP A 173 -1.99 -5.72 -29.52
C ASP A 173 -2.42 -6.47 -28.25
N LEU A 174 -1.99 -5.97 -27.09
CA LEU A 174 -2.38 -6.54 -25.82
C LEU A 174 -3.87 -6.36 -25.54
N ALA A 175 -4.40 -5.15 -25.75
CA ALA A 175 -5.81 -4.83 -25.56
C ALA A 175 -6.69 -5.63 -26.53
N GLN A 176 -6.29 -5.74 -27.81
CA GLN A 176 -7.01 -6.56 -28.80
C GLN A 176 -7.08 -8.02 -28.35
N GLY A 177 -5.97 -8.62 -27.89
CA GLY A 177 -5.96 -9.99 -27.39
C GLY A 177 -6.83 -10.20 -26.15
N VAL A 178 -6.98 -9.16 -25.29
CA VAL A 178 -7.93 -9.18 -24.17
C VAL A 178 -9.37 -9.18 -24.67
N LEU A 179 -9.72 -8.30 -25.62
CA LEU A 179 -11.07 -8.24 -26.16
C LEU A 179 -11.47 -9.56 -26.85
N ASP A 180 -10.55 -10.18 -27.60
CA ASP A 180 -10.80 -11.48 -28.23
C ASP A 180 -11.08 -12.57 -27.16
N THR A 181 -10.39 -12.53 -26.03
CA THR A 181 -10.60 -13.47 -24.93
C THR A 181 -11.91 -13.21 -24.19
N LEU A 182 -12.28 -11.95 -23.97
CA LEU A 182 -13.49 -11.57 -23.23
C LEU A 182 -14.74 -11.55 -24.12
N LYS A 183 -14.61 -11.72 -25.43
CA LYS A 183 -15.72 -11.63 -26.37
C LYS A 183 -16.96 -12.43 -25.97
N PRO A 184 -16.88 -13.71 -25.55
CA PRO A 184 -18.07 -14.45 -25.12
C PRO A 184 -18.84 -13.79 -24.00
N ILE A 185 -18.12 -13.25 -23.02
CA ILE A 185 -18.72 -12.58 -21.84
C ILE A 185 -19.32 -11.23 -22.25
N LEU A 186 -18.64 -10.49 -23.12
CA LEU A 186 -19.10 -9.19 -23.62
C LEU A 186 -20.36 -9.37 -24.49
N ASP A 187 -20.40 -10.40 -25.35
CA ASP A 187 -21.55 -10.74 -26.15
C ASP A 187 -22.76 -11.15 -25.30
N GLU A 188 -22.54 -11.96 -24.25
CA GLU A 188 -23.58 -12.33 -23.26
C GLU A 188 -24.17 -11.12 -22.56
N ARG A 189 -23.32 -10.17 -22.16
CA ARG A 189 -23.73 -8.92 -21.51
C ARG A 189 -24.23 -7.87 -22.51
N LYS A 190 -24.10 -8.12 -23.80
CA LYS A 190 -24.43 -7.20 -24.89
C LYS A 190 -23.68 -5.87 -24.79
N ALA A 191 -22.44 -5.88 -24.32
CA ALA A 191 -21.60 -4.69 -24.22
C ALA A 191 -20.84 -4.47 -25.55
N ASN A 192 -20.88 -3.25 -26.06
CA ASN A 192 -20.13 -2.84 -27.24
C ASN A 192 -18.76 -2.30 -26.81
N VAL A 193 -17.68 -2.96 -27.21
CA VAL A 193 -16.32 -2.57 -26.81
C VAL A 193 -15.45 -2.35 -28.03
N TRP A 194 -14.65 -1.26 -28.04
CA TRP A 194 -13.66 -1.01 -29.08
C TRP A 194 -12.44 -0.28 -28.54
N ILE A 195 -11.36 -0.26 -29.36
CA ILE A 195 -10.09 0.40 -29.03
C ILE A 195 -9.94 1.61 -29.92
N GLU A 196 -9.48 2.73 -29.36
CA GLU A 196 -9.15 3.97 -30.06
C GLU A 196 -7.72 4.41 -29.78
N GLY A 197 -7.04 4.89 -30.81
CA GLY A 197 -5.70 5.45 -30.71
C GLY A 197 -4.59 4.42 -30.57
N GLU A 198 -3.39 4.94 -30.34
CA GLU A 198 -2.17 4.15 -30.17
C GLU A 198 -1.29 4.82 -29.08
N ALA A 199 -0.63 4.01 -28.28
CA ALA A 199 0.33 4.45 -27.28
C ALA A 199 1.73 3.90 -27.60
N PRO A 200 2.81 4.59 -27.17
CA PRO A 200 4.14 4.01 -27.23
C PRO A 200 4.21 2.68 -26.49
N ASP A 201 5.13 1.79 -26.90
CA ASP A 201 5.37 0.55 -26.18
C ASP A 201 5.85 0.83 -24.74
N VAL A 202 5.56 -0.10 -23.84
CA VAL A 202 6.02 -0.06 -22.44
C VAL A 202 7.00 -1.22 -22.16
N LEU A 203 7.85 -1.04 -21.16
CA LEU A 203 8.61 -2.15 -20.61
C LEU A 203 7.83 -2.74 -19.44
N GLY A 204 7.32 -3.96 -19.61
CA GLY A 204 6.45 -4.55 -18.59
C GLY A 204 6.26 -6.05 -18.73
N ASP A 205 5.66 -6.65 -17.71
CA ASP A 205 5.22 -8.05 -17.73
C ASP A 205 3.90 -8.15 -18.51
N ARG A 206 3.96 -8.81 -19.68
CA ARG A 206 2.83 -8.93 -20.61
C ARG A 206 1.59 -9.55 -19.95
N ASP A 207 1.76 -10.55 -19.10
CA ASP A 207 0.63 -11.25 -18.48
C ASP A 207 -0.01 -10.42 -17.40
N GLN A 208 0.79 -9.70 -16.61
CA GLN A 208 0.27 -8.77 -15.62
C GLN A 208 -0.46 -7.58 -16.27
N LEU A 209 0.10 -6.99 -17.32
CA LEU A 209 -0.55 -5.90 -18.05
C LEU A 209 -1.84 -6.36 -18.76
N ARG A 210 -1.87 -7.62 -19.24
CA ARG A 210 -3.10 -8.24 -19.74
C ARG A 210 -4.16 -8.30 -18.64
N GLN A 211 -3.79 -8.68 -17.44
CA GLN A 211 -4.69 -8.74 -16.30
C GLN A 211 -5.24 -7.36 -15.93
N VAL A 212 -4.43 -6.29 -16.03
CA VAL A 212 -4.89 -4.91 -15.83
C VAL A 212 -6.04 -4.58 -16.78
N ILE A 213 -5.83 -4.75 -18.08
CA ILE A 213 -6.84 -4.42 -19.08
C ILE A 213 -8.08 -5.32 -18.91
N SER A 214 -7.88 -6.62 -18.69
CA SER A 214 -8.97 -7.58 -18.46
C SER A 214 -9.85 -7.18 -17.26
N ASN A 215 -9.24 -6.83 -16.13
CA ASN A 215 -9.97 -6.42 -14.94
C ASN A 215 -10.75 -5.12 -15.15
N LEU A 216 -10.19 -4.16 -15.87
CA LEU A 216 -10.86 -2.90 -16.17
C LEU A 216 -12.04 -3.09 -17.11
N VAL A 217 -11.87 -3.88 -18.18
CA VAL A 217 -12.95 -4.18 -19.16
C VAL A 217 -14.04 -5.04 -18.52
N ASP A 218 -13.70 -6.08 -17.75
CA ASP A 218 -14.70 -6.89 -17.03
C ASP A 218 -15.46 -6.02 -16.02
N ASN A 219 -14.77 -5.14 -15.31
CA ASN A 219 -15.42 -4.18 -14.39
C ASN A 219 -16.42 -3.30 -15.15
N ALA A 220 -16.01 -2.63 -16.22
CA ALA A 220 -16.88 -1.76 -17.03
C ALA A 220 -18.09 -2.54 -17.56
N SER A 221 -17.89 -3.75 -18.11
CA SER A 221 -18.96 -4.58 -18.67
C SER A 221 -20.03 -5.03 -17.66
N ARG A 222 -19.74 -4.98 -16.35
CA ARG A 222 -20.72 -5.29 -15.30
C ARG A 222 -21.64 -4.12 -14.97
N PHE A 223 -21.26 -2.90 -15.33
CA PHE A 223 -21.98 -1.70 -14.98
C PHE A 223 -22.72 -1.04 -16.14
N VAL A 224 -22.34 -1.33 -17.38
CA VAL A 224 -23.07 -0.85 -18.55
C VAL A 224 -24.39 -1.60 -18.70
N GLU A 225 -25.41 -0.91 -19.22
CA GLU A 225 -26.67 -1.52 -19.61
C GLU A 225 -26.49 -2.38 -20.89
N PRO A 226 -27.37 -3.35 -21.16
CA PRO A 226 -27.34 -4.09 -22.42
C PRO A 226 -27.41 -3.16 -23.64
N GLY A 227 -26.39 -3.21 -24.49
CA GLY A 227 -26.21 -2.27 -25.62
C GLY A 227 -25.29 -1.09 -25.29
N GLY A 228 -24.85 -0.96 -24.05
CA GLY A 228 -23.94 0.09 -23.60
C GLY A 228 -22.54 -0.03 -24.20
N HIS A 229 -21.74 1.01 -23.99
CA HIS A 229 -20.49 1.24 -24.68
C HIS A 229 -19.31 1.28 -23.72
N ILE A 230 -18.22 0.64 -24.12
CA ILE A 230 -16.94 0.66 -23.42
C ILE A 230 -15.86 1.04 -24.43
N VAL A 231 -15.05 2.04 -24.13
CA VAL A 231 -13.97 2.51 -24.99
C VAL A 231 -12.64 2.34 -24.28
N ILE A 232 -11.70 1.67 -24.93
CA ILE A 232 -10.30 1.62 -24.50
C ILE A 232 -9.55 2.64 -25.35
N GLU A 233 -9.12 3.77 -24.75
CA GLU A 233 -8.28 4.73 -25.47
C GLU A 233 -6.82 4.54 -25.10
N LEU A 234 -5.96 4.59 -26.11
CA LEU A 234 -4.51 4.45 -25.97
C LEU A 234 -3.83 5.70 -26.53
N PHE A 235 -2.95 6.32 -25.76
CA PHE A 235 -2.17 7.47 -26.23
C PHE A 235 -0.91 7.68 -25.41
N GLY A 236 0.06 8.43 -25.98
CA GLY A 236 1.27 8.84 -25.26
C GLY A 236 1.12 10.21 -24.62
N MET A 237 1.55 10.37 -23.35
CA MET A 237 1.55 11.65 -22.67
C MET A 237 2.71 11.78 -21.69
N ARG A 238 3.55 12.83 -21.86
CA ARG A 238 4.63 13.18 -20.92
C ARG A 238 5.59 12.03 -20.57
N GLY A 239 5.94 11.20 -21.57
CA GLY A 239 6.83 10.06 -21.34
C GLY A 239 6.14 8.81 -20.76
N ASN A 240 4.82 8.82 -20.67
CA ASN A 240 4.02 7.68 -20.27
C ASN A 240 3.13 7.23 -21.42
N SER A 241 2.85 5.95 -21.45
CA SER A 241 1.77 5.35 -22.23
C SER A 241 0.52 5.29 -21.36
N ILE A 242 -0.57 5.83 -21.87
CA ILE A 242 -1.83 5.95 -21.15
C ILE A 242 -2.83 4.96 -21.72
N ILE A 243 -3.47 4.22 -20.85
CA ILE A 243 -4.61 3.37 -21.12
C ILE A 243 -5.80 3.96 -20.37
N THR A 244 -6.86 4.35 -21.04
CA THR A 244 -8.12 4.67 -20.41
C THR A 244 -9.17 3.64 -20.76
N VAL A 245 -9.98 3.24 -19.78
CA VAL A 245 -11.17 2.42 -20.00
C VAL A 245 -12.36 3.24 -19.53
N LYS A 246 -13.20 3.63 -20.49
CA LYS A 246 -14.39 4.45 -20.29
C LYS A 246 -15.63 3.61 -20.49
N ASP A 247 -16.62 3.78 -19.65
CA ASP A 247 -17.94 3.17 -19.78
C ASP A 247 -19.03 4.24 -19.72
N ASP A 248 -20.19 3.94 -20.27
CA ASP A 248 -21.41 4.77 -20.23
C ASP A 248 -22.39 4.31 -19.13
N GLY A 249 -21.88 3.62 -18.12
CA GLY A 249 -22.64 3.16 -16.96
C GLY A 249 -23.04 4.30 -16.02
N PRO A 250 -23.49 3.98 -14.79
CA PRO A 250 -23.93 4.99 -13.83
C PRO A 250 -22.79 5.74 -13.14
N GLY A 251 -21.52 5.36 -13.40
CA GLY A 251 -20.39 5.86 -12.63
C GLY A 251 -20.37 5.33 -11.19
N PHE A 252 -19.58 5.98 -10.33
CA PHE A 252 -19.44 5.61 -8.90
C PHE A 252 -19.93 6.70 -7.94
N GLY A 253 -20.64 7.73 -8.44
CA GLY A 253 -21.27 8.79 -7.63
C GLY A 253 -20.25 9.62 -6.82
N ASP A 254 -20.63 9.99 -5.59
CA ASP A 254 -19.81 10.83 -4.70
C ASP A 254 -18.76 10.04 -3.89
N ILE A 255 -18.45 8.80 -4.29
CA ILE A 255 -17.46 7.97 -3.62
C ILE A 255 -16.05 8.51 -3.88
N ASP A 256 -15.20 8.57 -2.85
CA ASP A 256 -13.78 8.87 -3.03
C ASP A 256 -13.17 7.83 -4.01
N PRO A 257 -12.65 8.25 -5.18
CA PRO A 257 -12.08 7.34 -6.17
C PRO A 257 -11.00 6.41 -5.61
N LYS A 258 -10.28 6.84 -4.59
CA LYS A 258 -9.24 6.04 -3.96
C LYS A 258 -9.77 4.78 -3.29
N LEU A 259 -11.00 4.83 -2.78
CA LEU A 259 -11.63 3.68 -2.13
C LEU A 259 -11.96 2.57 -3.12
N LEU A 260 -12.16 2.88 -4.41
CA LEU A 260 -12.45 1.89 -5.44
C LEU A 260 -11.30 0.88 -5.62
N PHE A 261 -10.07 1.27 -5.29
CA PHE A 261 -8.86 0.45 -5.37
C PHE A 261 -8.51 -0.27 -4.05
N GLU A 262 -9.31 -0.06 -2.99
CA GLU A 262 -9.14 -0.79 -1.74
C GLU A 262 -9.65 -2.23 -1.89
N ARG A 263 -8.99 -3.17 -1.20
CA ARG A 263 -9.34 -4.59 -1.25
C ARG A 263 -10.73 -4.83 -0.71
N PHE A 264 -11.50 -5.68 -1.39
CA PHE A 264 -12.88 -6.05 -1.04
C PHE A 264 -13.86 -4.88 -1.02
N TYR A 265 -13.43 -3.70 -1.46
CA TYR A 265 -14.32 -2.56 -1.54
C TYR A 265 -15.36 -2.76 -2.64
N ARG A 266 -16.61 -2.55 -2.30
CA ARG A 266 -17.75 -2.63 -3.22
C ARG A 266 -18.74 -1.54 -2.85
N THR A 267 -19.25 -0.86 -3.85
CA THR A 267 -20.34 0.12 -3.66
C THR A 267 -21.63 -0.58 -3.30
N ASP A 268 -22.53 0.11 -2.59
CA ASP A 268 -23.84 -0.46 -2.23
C ASP A 268 -24.64 -0.83 -3.50
N ALA A 269 -24.52 -0.04 -4.56
CA ALA A 269 -25.11 -0.33 -5.86
C ALA A 269 -24.59 -1.64 -6.48
N SER A 270 -23.32 -1.96 -6.30
CA SER A 270 -22.73 -3.21 -6.79
C SER A 270 -23.15 -4.43 -5.96
N ARG A 271 -23.37 -4.25 -4.67
CA ARG A 271 -23.92 -5.29 -3.78
C ARG A 271 -25.36 -5.62 -4.10
N ALA A 272 -26.20 -4.59 -4.34
CA ALA A 272 -27.62 -4.74 -4.61
C ALA A 272 -27.91 -5.43 -5.96
N ARG A 273 -27.08 -5.22 -6.98
CA ARG A 273 -27.26 -5.82 -8.31
C ARG A 273 -26.80 -7.29 -8.42
N GLY A 274 -26.17 -7.84 -7.38
CA GLY A 274 -25.68 -9.22 -7.40
C GLY A 274 -24.57 -9.46 -8.44
N THR A 275 -23.90 -8.43 -8.95
CA THR A 275 -22.96 -8.49 -10.07
C THR A 275 -21.67 -9.29 -9.82
N GLY A 276 -21.64 -10.12 -8.79
CA GLY A 276 -20.68 -11.24 -8.63
C GLY A 276 -19.18 -10.89 -8.54
N GLY A 277 -18.79 -9.62 -8.38
CA GLY A 277 -17.39 -9.22 -8.28
C GLY A 277 -16.77 -9.58 -6.92
N THR A 278 -15.48 -9.95 -6.92
CA THR A 278 -14.72 -10.27 -5.70
C THR A 278 -14.34 -9.03 -4.89
N GLY A 279 -14.37 -7.84 -5.50
CA GLY A 279 -13.84 -6.60 -4.91
C GLY A 279 -12.30 -6.55 -4.89
N LEU A 280 -11.63 -7.47 -5.57
CA LEU A 280 -10.16 -7.53 -5.67
C LEU A 280 -9.62 -7.02 -7.02
N GLY A 281 -10.43 -7.05 -8.08
CA GLY A 281 -9.95 -6.73 -9.43
C GLY A 281 -9.28 -5.36 -9.56
N LEU A 282 -9.87 -4.29 -9.00
CA LEU A 282 -9.27 -2.95 -9.02
C LEU A 282 -8.06 -2.83 -8.08
N ALA A 283 -8.03 -3.56 -6.97
CA ALA A 283 -6.86 -3.63 -6.09
C ALA A 283 -5.69 -4.32 -6.80
N ILE A 284 -5.95 -5.38 -7.58
CA ILE A 284 -4.96 -6.05 -8.42
C ILE A 284 -4.45 -5.08 -9.50
N VAL A 285 -5.34 -4.34 -10.17
CA VAL A 285 -4.95 -3.31 -11.14
C VAL A 285 -3.96 -2.34 -10.53
N LYS A 286 -4.27 -1.78 -9.36
CA LYS A 286 -3.40 -0.85 -8.66
C LYS A 286 -2.05 -1.48 -8.34
N SER A 287 -2.02 -2.68 -7.75
CA SER A 287 -0.78 -3.36 -7.38
C SER A 287 0.10 -3.67 -8.61
N ILE A 288 -0.48 -4.10 -9.72
CA ILE A 288 0.28 -4.34 -10.96
C ILE A 288 0.84 -3.04 -11.52
N VAL A 289 0.02 -2.00 -11.60
CA VAL A 289 0.43 -0.70 -12.16
C VAL A 289 1.54 -0.08 -11.32
N GLU A 290 1.44 -0.12 -9.98
CA GLU A 290 2.49 0.34 -9.06
C GLU A 290 3.78 -0.49 -9.20
N ALA A 291 3.68 -1.80 -9.43
CA ALA A 291 4.84 -2.68 -9.69
C ALA A 291 5.56 -2.36 -11.02
N HIS A 292 4.89 -1.64 -11.94
CA HIS A 292 5.43 -1.14 -13.20
C HIS A 292 5.80 0.35 -13.15
N ASP A 293 6.00 0.92 -11.95
CA ASP A 293 6.29 2.34 -11.73
C ASP A 293 5.23 3.29 -12.33
N GLY A 294 4.01 2.78 -12.48
CA GLY A 294 2.87 3.50 -13.04
C GLY A 294 1.94 4.10 -11.99
N THR A 295 0.87 4.75 -12.46
CA THR A 295 -0.21 5.29 -11.63
C THR A 295 -1.57 4.90 -12.20
N VAL A 296 -2.56 4.73 -11.30
CA VAL A 296 -3.95 4.48 -11.68
C VAL A 296 -4.88 5.45 -10.97
N GLU A 297 -5.85 5.97 -11.72
CA GLU A 297 -6.86 6.91 -11.24
C GLU A 297 -8.24 6.51 -11.76
N ALA A 298 -9.29 6.96 -11.09
CA ALA A 298 -10.67 6.81 -11.52
C ALA A 298 -11.39 8.16 -11.45
N VAL A 299 -12.20 8.47 -12.44
CA VAL A 299 -13.01 9.68 -12.50
C VAL A 299 -14.41 9.37 -13.01
N ASN A 300 -15.43 10.07 -12.51
CA ASN A 300 -16.76 10.05 -13.11
C ASN A 300 -16.76 10.92 -14.37
N LEU A 301 -17.40 10.46 -15.43
CA LEU A 301 -17.59 11.26 -16.64
C LEU A 301 -18.74 12.25 -16.46
N PRO A 302 -18.63 13.49 -16.99
CA PRO A 302 -19.69 14.51 -16.87
C PRO A 302 -21.04 14.11 -17.45
N GLU A 303 -21.02 13.29 -18.49
CA GLU A 303 -22.22 12.81 -19.21
C GLU A 303 -22.77 11.49 -18.62
N GLY A 304 -22.18 11.01 -17.53
CA GLY A 304 -22.44 9.70 -16.93
C GLY A 304 -21.38 8.69 -17.32
N GLY A 305 -21.21 7.66 -16.47
CA GLY A 305 -20.17 6.63 -16.65
C GLY A 305 -18.92 6.86 -15.80
N ALA A 306 -18.02 5.90 -15.87
CA ALA A 306 -16.72 5.94 -15.22
C ALA A 306 -15.59 5.91 -16.26
N CYS A 307 -14.45 6.47 -15.86
CA CYS A 307 -13.20 6.38 -16.61
C CYS A 307 -12.09 5.97 -15.65
N PHE A 308 -11.45 4.86 -15.94
CA PHE A 308 -10.24 4.39 -15.27
C PHE A 308 -9.04 4.74 -16.14
N ILE A 309 -8.04 5.39 -15.53
CA ILE A 309 -6.87 5.92 -16.23
C ILE A 309 -5.63 5.24 -15.67
N VAL A 310 -4.90 4.54 -16.52
CA VAL A 310 -3.63 3.89 -16.18
C VAL A 310 -2.51 4.56 -16.93
N ALA A 311 -1.46 5.01 -16.23
CA ALA A 311 -0.27 5.59 -16.82
C ALA A 311 0.95 4.71 -16.48
N ILE A 312 1.67 4.25 -17.50
CA ILE A 312 2.88 3.41 -17.36
C ILE A 312 4.02 4.10 -18.11
N PRO A 313 5.25 4.14 -17.55
CA PRO A 313 6.40 4.71 -18.24
C PRO A 313 6.61 4.07 -19.63
N SER A 314 6.68 4.91 -20.67
CA SER A 314 6.91 4.43 -22.04
C SER A 314 8.38 4.15 -22.29
N VAL A 315 8.66 3.17 -23.15
CA VAL A 315 10.02 2.98 -23.68
C VAL A 315 10.33 4.17 -24.62
N PRO A 316 11.48 4.83 -24.48
CA PRO A 316 11.89 5.86 -25.41
C PRO A 316 11.83 5.34 -26.85
N SER A 317 11.22 6.12 -27.75
CA SER A 317 11.29 5.83 -29.19
C SER A 317 12.75 5.85 -29.62
N ALA A 318 13.24 4.76 -30.18
CA ALA A 318 14.61 4.66 -30.71
C ALA A 318 14.81 5.57 -31.91
#